data_4a7975c4e1685a6d5975a277dbaca204
#
_entry.id   4a7975c4e1685a6d5975a277dbaca204
#
_cell.length_a   1.000
_cell.length_b   1.000
_cell.length_c   1.000
_cell.angle_alpha   90.00
_cell.angle_beta   90.00
_cell.angle_gamma   90.00
#
_symmetry.space_group_name_H-M   'P 1'
#
loop_
_entity.id
_entity.type
_entity.pdbx_description
1 polymer ?
#
loop_
_entity_poly.entity_id
_entity_poly.type
_entity_poly.pdbx_seq_one_letter_code
_entity_poly.pdbx_strand_id
1 'polypeptide(L)'
;MTTIYLIRHAEAEGNLYRIAQGQANSSITDRGERQIQALARRFADIPIDAVYASDLYRTCATASAIYKPKGLPLHRRRDLREICVGVWEEKTWGEIARQDPAQLENFNHRLHLWHVEGAETPQAVQTRLLAAVRDIAAANDGKTAAVFSHGCAIRLLLAALQGIPLEELGKTPTGSNTAVSLLRAEGARIQVVWRDDASHLTDPAFTQGCTVKQRANGLEPGLYFRPLAREQAELSLIHI
;
A
#
# COMPACT_ATOMS: atom_id res chain seq x y z
N MET A 1 3.12 -18.64 18.30
CA MET A 1 2.44 -18.32 17.00
C MET A 1 2.11 -16.84 16.98
N THR A 2 2.58 -16.11 15.98
CA THR A 2 2.35 -14.67 15.82
C THR A 2 1.20 -14.40 14.86
N THR A 3 0.30 -13.49 15.23
CA THR A 3 -0.76 -12.98 14.36
C THR A 3 -0.31 -11.65 13.76
N ILE A 4 -0.39 -11.49 12.41
CA ILE A 4 -0.01 -10.27 11.72
C ILE A 4 -1.19 -9.77 10.89
N TYR A 5 -1.66 -8.55 11.19
CA TYR A 5 -2.55 -7.80 10.31
C TYR A 5 -1.70 -6.95 9.37
N LEU A 6 -1.67 -7.34 8.10
CA LEU A 6 -0.95 -6.63 7.04
C LEU A 6 -1.92 -5.67 6.35
N ILE A 7 -1.60 -4.37 6.36
CA ILE A 7 -2.54 -3.30 6.04
C ILE A 7 -1.93 -2.38 4.97
N ARG A 8 -2.66 -2.13 3.88
CA ARG A 8 -2.28 -1.14 2.89
C ARG A 8 -2.56 0.27 3.41
N HIS A 9 -1.68 1.24 3.08
CA HIS A 9 -1.90 2.65 3.41
C HIS A 9 -3.23 3.19 2.88
N ALA A 10 -3.77 4.22 3.53
CA ALA A 10 -4.95 4.97 3.12
C ALA A 10 -4.71 5.74 1.80
N GLU A 11 -5.77 6.23 1.18
CA GLU A 11 -5.66 7.03 -0.03
C GLU A 11 -4.77 8.25 0.20
N ALA A 12 -3.77 8.39 -0.66
CA ALA A 12 -2.86 9.52 -0.69
C ALA A 12 -2.98 10.25 -2.04
N GLU A 13 -2.45 11.47 -2.12
CA GLU A 13 -2.53 12.33 -3.31
C GLU A 13 -2.04 11.62 -4.57
N GLY A 14 -0.98 10.82 -4.50
CA GLY A 14 -0.53 10.04 -5.64
C GLY A 14 -1.56 9.03 -6.16
N ASN A 15 -2.47 8.53 -5.29
CA ASN A 15 -3.60 7.71 -5.74
C ASN A 15 -4.66 8.58 -6.45
N LEU A 16 -4.99 9.73 -5.85
CA LEU A 16 -5.99 10.67 -6.37
C LEU A 16 -5.57 11.24 -7.73
N TYR A 17 -4.33 11.71 -7.83
CA TYR A 17 -3.80 12.35 -9.05
C TYR A 17 -3.18 11.37 -10.04
N ARG A 18 -3.24 10.06 -9.74
CA ARG A 18 -2.73 9.00 -10.61
C ARG A 18 -1.23 9.15 -10.90
N ILE A 19 -0.45 9.40 -9.86
CA ILE A 19 1.00 9.51 -9.89
C ILE A 19 1.63 8.17 -9.50
N ALA A 20 2.68 7.76 -10.19
CA ALA A 20 3.53 6.65 -9.82
C ALA A 20 4.38 7.06 -8.61
N GLN A 21 3.90 6.72 -7.40
CA GLN A 21 4.49 7.19 -6.16
C GLN A 21 5.82 6.50 -5.84
N GLY A 22 5.91 5.18 -6.11
CA GLY A 22 7.07 4.41 -5.69
C GLY A 22 7.44 4.68 -4.23
N GLN A 23 8.66 5.17 -4.00
CA GLN A 23 9.16 5.56 -2.68
C GLN A 23 9.10 7.07 -2.40
N ALA A 24 8.57 7.88 -3.31
CA ALA A 24 8.26 9.28 -3.04
C ALA A 24 7.15 9.42 -1.99
N ASN A 25 7.19 10.52 -1.23
CA ASN A 25 6.16 10.84 -0.25
C ASN A 25 4.98 11.57 -0.90
N SER A 26 3.80 11.36 -0.34
CA SER A 26 2.59 12.10 -0.67
C SER A 26 1.67 12.19 0.55
N SER A 27 0.90 13.28 0.64
CA SER A 27 -0.04 13.53 1.73
C SER A 27 -1.25 12.62 1.65
N ILE A 28 -1.94 12.43 2.77
CA ILE A 28 -3.22 11.72 2.83
C ILE A 28 -4.32 12.66 2.32
N THR A 29 -5.26 12.12 1.53
CA THR A 29 -6.43 12.88 1.07
C THR A 29 -7.53 12.91 2.14
N ASP A 30 -8.51 13.82 2.02
CA ASP A 30 -9.70 13.84 2.89
C ASP A 30 -10.43 12.49 2.93
N ARG A 31 -10.43 11.78 1.81
CA ARG A 31 -10.96 10.42 1.74
C ARG A 31 -10.08 9.44 2.50
N GLY A 32 -8.77 9.58 2.39
CA GLY A 32 -7.79 8.80 3.15
C GLY A 32 -7.97 8.99 4.66
N GLU A 33 -8.23 10.21 5.12
CA GLU A 33 -8.52 10.49 6.54
C GLU A 33 -9.79 9.75 7.01
N ARG A 34 -10.85 9.74 6.21
CA ARG A 34 -12.07 8.95 6.53
C ARG A 34 -11.80 7.45 6.54
N GLN A 35 -10.93 6.94 5.65
CA GLN A 35 -10.50 5.54 5.65
C GLN A 35 -9.71 5.21 6.92
N ILE A 36 -8.83 6.10 7.39
CA ILE A 36 -8.08 5.95 8.65
C ILE A 36 -9.05 5.86 9.83
N GLN A 37 -10.07 6.72 9.87
CA GLN A 37 -11.11 6.67 10.92
C GLN A 37 -11.92 5.36 10.89
N ALA A 38 -12.28 4.87 9.70
CA ALA A 38 -12.96 3.58 9.56
C ALA A 38 -12.08 2.42 10.04
N LEU A 39 -10.78 2.46 9.70
CA LEU A 39 -9.80 1.48 10.16
C LEU A 39 -9.64 1.52 11.68
N ALA A 40 -9.61 2.71 12.30
CA ALA A 40 -9.55 2.87 13.75
C ALA A 40 -10.75 2.20 14.45
N ARG A 41 -11.96 2.40 13.93
CA ARG A 41 -13.16 1.72 14.44
C ARG A 41 -13.07 0.19 14.32
N ARG A 42 -12.57 -0.32 13.18
CA ARG A 42 -12.36 -1.75 12.97
C ARG A 42 -11.44 -2.37 14.02
N PHE A 43 -10.38 -1.66 14.40
CA PHE A 43 -9.36 -2.16 15.32
C PHE A 43 -9.57 -1.75 16.79
N ALA A 44 -10.70 -1.09 17.12
CA ALA A 44 -10.97 -0.63 18.48
C ALA A 44 -10.82 -1.76 19.51
N ASP A 45 -11.52 -2.88 19.29
CA ASP A 45 -11.58 -4.00 20.22
C ASP A 45 -10.60 -5.14 19.89
N ILE A 46 -9.83 -5.02 18.78
CA ILE A 46 -8.82 -6.02 18.42
C ILE A 46 -7.53 -5.74 19.20
N PRO A 47 -7.07 -6.67 20.04
CA PRO A 47 -5.81 -6.49 20.77
C PRO A 47 -4.63 -6.47 19.78
N ILE A 48 -3.80 -5.43 19.88
CA ILE A 48 -2.56 -5.26 19.13
C ILE A 48 -1.44 -4.97 20.12
N ASP A 49 -0.33 -5.71 20.00
CA ASP A 49 0.82 -5.60 20.89
C ASP A 49 1.93 -4.74 20.29
N ALA A 50 2.04 -4.70 18.96
CA ALA A 50 3.08 -3.95 18.26
C ALA A 50 2.59 -3.39 16.92
N VAL A 51 3.10 -2.21 16.54
CA VAL A 51 2.74 -1.57 15.27
C VAL A 51 4.00 -1.22 14.48
N TYR A 52 4.06 -1.73 13.26
CA TYR A 52 5.14 -1.51 12.30
C TYR A 52 4.58 -0.80 11.07
N ALA A 53 5.36 0.09 10.47
CA ALA A 53 5.01 0.73 9.22
C ALA A 53 6.26 0.94 8.36
N SER A 54 6.07 0.93 7.03
CA SER A 54 7.01 1.60 6.14
C SER A 54 7.23 3.03 6.67
N ASP A 55 8.44 3.56 6.51
CA ASP A 55 8.79 4.91 6.97
C ASP A 55 8.23 6.03 6.07
N LEU A 56 7.54 5.68 4.98
CA LEU A 56 6.88 6.67 4.12
C LEU A 56 5.65 7.27 4.82
N TYR A 57 5.45 8.58 4.61
CA TYR A 57 4.43 9.36 5.33
C TYR A 57 3.05 8.71 5.30
N ARG A 58 2.55 8.29 4.12
CA ARG A 58 1.21 7.70 3.95
C ARG A 58 0.95 6.45 4.80
N THR A 59 1.97 5.61 5.01
CA THR A 59 1.87 4.43 5.89
C THR A 59 1.92 4.80 7.36
N CYS A 60 2.80 5.73 7.75
CA CYS A 60 2.90 6.24 9.11
C CYS A 60 1.60 6.95 9.53
N ALA A 61 1.03 7.78 8.65
CA ALA A 61 -0.25 8.44 8.87
C ALA A 61 -1.38 7.41 9.03
N THR A 62 -1.44 6.40 8.16
CA THR A 62 -2.44 5.33 8.26
C THR A 62 -2.30 4.53 9.55
N ALA A 63 -1.08 4.22 9.98
CA ALA A 63 -0.81 3.48 11.20
C ALA A 63 -1.32 4.20 12.46
N SER A 64 -1.52 5.52 12.42
CA SER A 64 -2.07 6.30 13.52
C SER A 64 -3.46 5.83 13.97
N ALA A 65 -4.21 5.18 13.09
CA ALA A 65 -5.48 4.53 13.39
C ALA A 65 -5.39 3.49 14.52
N ILE A 66 -4.22 2.89 14.69
CA ILE A 66 -4.02 1.81 15.67
C ILE A 66 -3.08 2.25 16.80
N TYR A 67 -1.88 2.76 16.48
CA TYR A 67 -0.89 3.01 17.52
C TYR A 67 -1.28 4.15 18.47
N LYS A 68 -1.94 5.21 17.96
CA LYS A 68 -2.35 6.34 18.81
C LYS A 68 -3.40 5.96 19.85
N PRO A 69 -4.58 5.39 19.46
CA PRO A 69 -5.60 5.02 20.43
C PRO A 69 -5.14 3.98 21.45
N LYS A 70 -4.19 3.11 21.05
CA LYS A 70 -3.68 2.03 21.91
C LYS A 70 -2.44 2.44 22.71
N GLY A 71 -1.92 3.66 22.53
CA GLY A 71 -0.73 4.14 23.25
C GLY A 71 0.55 3.35 22.92
N LEU A 72 0.63 2.76 21.73
CA LEU A 72 1.76 1.94 21.31
C LEU A 72 2.82 2.76 20.56
N PRO A 73 4.09 2.39 20.61
CA PRO A 73 5.13 2.97 19.76
C PRO A 73 4.93 2.55 18.29
N LEU A 74 5.31 3.44 17.37
CA LEU A 74 5.37 3.12 15.94
C LEU A 74 6.80 2.73 15.55
N HIS A 75 6.99 1.48 15.12
CA HIS A 75 8.26 0.98 14.59
C HIS A 75 8.33 1.21 13.08
N ARG A 76 9.14 2.19 12.63
CA ARG A 76 9.31 2.49 11.20
C ARG A 76 10.37 1.59 10.58
N ARG A 77 10.08 1.03 9.38
CA ARG A 77 10.96 0.08 8.67
C ARG A 77 11.04 0.42 7.18
N ARG A 78 12.25 0.64 6.68
CA ARG A 78 12.48 0.91 5.24
C ARG A 78 12.20 -0.31 4.36
N ASP A 79 12.43 -1.50 4.87
CA ASP A 79 12.17 -2.76 4.17
C ASP A 79 10.67 -3.09 3.97
N LEU A 80 9.77 -2.29 4.55
CA LEU A 80 8.32 -2.32 4.27
C LEU A 80 7.90 -1.33 3.19
N ARG A 81 8.81 -0.57 2.56
CA ARG A 81 8.48 0.41 1.51
C ARG A 81 7.84 -0.24 0.29
N GLU A 82 7.16 0.60 -0.50
CA GLU A 82 6.68 0.25 -1.84
C GLU A 82 7.85 -0.11 -2.77
N ILE A 83 7.56 -0.78 -3.87
CA ILE A 83 8.51 -0.96 -4.95
C ILE A 83 9.02 0.39 -5.43
N CYS A 84 10.35 0.57 -5.49
CA CYS A 84 10.93 1.72 -6.17
C CYS A 84 10.65 1.60 -7.67
N VAL A 85 10.07 2.62 -8.27
CA VAL A 85 9.76 2.62 -9.70
C VAL A 85 10.75 3.45 -10.52
N GLY A 86 11.88 3.84 -9.91
CA GLY A 86 12.98 4.49 -10.58
C GLY A 86 12.58 5.80 -11.25
N VAL A 87 12.98 5.97 -12.52
CA VAL A 87 12.69 7.19 -13.29
C VAL A 87 11.20 7.46 -13.54
N TRP A 88 10.31 6.56 -13.11
CA TRP A 88 8.86 6.76 -13.14
C TRP A 88 8.32 7.47 -11.91
N GLU A 89 9.08 7.56 -10.81
CA GLU A 89 8.61 8.23 -9.59
C GLU A 89 8.18 9.66 -9.89
N GLU A 90 7.06 10.06 -9.27
CA GLU A 90 6.41 11.36 -9.42
C GLU A 90 5.81 11.68 -10.80
N LYS A 91 5.99 10.81 -11.81
CA LYS A 91 5.30 10.95 -13.09
C LYS A 91 3.85 10.47 -13.00
N THR A 92 2.98 11.10 -13.78
CA THR A 92 1.62 10.59 -13.93
C THR A 92 1.61 9.29 -14.77
N TRP A 93 0.68 8.39 -14.48
CA TRP A 93 0.50 7.20 -15.31
C TRP A 93 0.19 7.53 -16.78
N GLY A 94 -0.40 8.71 -17.05
CA GLY A 94 -0.62 9.19 -18.40
C GLY A 94 0.68 9.59 -19.13
N GLU A 95 1.64 10.18 -18.42
CA GLU A 95 2.97 10.47 -18.98
C GLU A 95 3.74 9.19 -19.25
N ILE A 96 3.74 8.25 -18.30
CA ILE A 96 4.36 6.93 -18.46
C ILE A 96 3.76 6.19 -19.65
N ALA A 97 2.43 6.22 -19.84
CA ALA A 97 1.75 5.60 -20.95
C ALA A 97 2.20 6.16 -22.32
N ARG A 98 2.57 7.44 -22.38
CA ARG A 98 3.09 8.07 -23.61
C ARG A 98 4.57 7.83 -23.82
N GLN A 99 5.37 7.83 -22.75
CA GLN A 99 6.83 7.74 -22.82
C GLN A 99 7.34 6.31 -22.91
N ASP A 100 6.68 5.38 -22.20
CA ASP A 100 7.12 4.00 -22.05
C ASP A 100 5.94 3.00 -22.00
N PRO A 101 5.13 2.94 -23.06
CA PRO A 101 3.92 2.11 -23.09
C PRO A 101 4.22 0.62 -22.93
N ALA A 102 5.37 0.14 -23.44
CA ALA A 102 5.75 -1.26 -23.36
C ALA A 102 6.05 -1.68 -21.91
N GLN A 103 6.78 -0.87 -21.17
CA GLN A 103 7.06 -1.17 -19.75
C GLN A 103 5.82 -0.95 -18.89
N LEU A 104 4.94 -0.02 -19.22
CA LEU A 104 3.66 0.12 -18.52
C LEU A 104 2.78 -1.13 -18.69
N GLU A 105 2.75 -1.71 -19.89
CA GLU A 105 2.07 -2.98 -20.13
C GLU A 105 2.68 -4.12 -19.31
N ASN A 106 4.01 -4.18 -19.23
CA ASN A 106 4.70 -5.13 -18.37
C ASN A 106 4.37 -4.91 -16.89
N PHE A 107 4.39 -3.67 -16.40
CA PHE A 107 4.05 -3.35 -15.02
C PHE A 107 2.63 -3.79 -14.64
N ASN A 108 1.68 -3.61 -15.55
CA ASN A 108 0.28 -3.93 -15.29
C ASN A 108 -0.03 -5.43 -15.36
N HIS A 109 0.59 -6.16 -16.29
CA HIS A 109 0.17 -7.51 -16.65
C HIS A 109 1.28 -8.56 -16.57
N ARG A 110 2.55 -8.17 -16.70
CA ARG A 110 3.71 -9.06 -16.78
C ARG A 110 4.86 -8.53 -15.92
N LEU A 111 4.60 -8.30 -14.64
CA LEU A 111 5.54 -7.62 -13.74
C LEU A 111 6.93 -8.28 -13.70
N HIS A 112 7.02 -9.59 -13.96
CA HIS A 112 8.28 -10.33 -14.09
C HIS A 112 9.16 -9.86 -15.26
N LEU A 113 8.57 -9.21 -16.28
CA LEU A 113 9.28 -8.63 -17.43
C LEU A 113 9.50 -7.11 -17.29
N TRP A 114 8.96 -6.52 -16.24
CA TRP A 114 9.08 -5.08 -16.04
C TRP A 114 10.49 -4.69 -15.62
N HIS A 115 11.05 -3.72 -16.34
CA HIS A 115 12.38 -3.19 -16.09
C HIS A 115 12.40 -1.69 -16.43
N VAL A 116 12.72 -0.87 -15.44
CA VAL A 116 12.84 0.59 -15.55
C VAL A 116 14.11 1.04 -14.84
N GLU A 117 14.79 2.03 -15.41
CA GLU A 117 16.03 2.57 -14.86
C GLU A 117 15.85 3.04 -13.41
N GLY A 118 16.73 2.61 -12.52
CA GLY A 118 16.69 2.95 -11.10
C GLY A 118 15.60 2.25 -10.28
N ALA A 119 14.78 1.38 -10.91
CA ALA A 119 13.73 0.65 -10.21
C ALA A 119 14.25 -0.60 -9.48
N GLU A 120 13.51 -1.02 -8.44
CA GLU A 120 13.71 -2.35 -7.85
C GLU A 120 13.12 -3.44 -8.73
N THR A 121 13.74 -4.62 -8.74
CA THR A 121 13.10 -5.78 -9.32
C THR A 121 12.00 -6.34 -8.41
N PRO A 122 10.92 -6.94 -8.94
CA PRO A 122 9.89 -7.59 -8.15
C PRO A 122 10.44 -8.66 -7.20
N GLN A 123 11.47 -9.40 -7.62
CA GLN A 123 12.16 -10.40 -6.82
C GLN A 123 12.87 -9.78 -5.60
N ALA A 124 13.55 -8.64 -5.78
CA ALA A 124 14.20 -7.93 -4.69
C ALA A 124 13.18 -7.45 -3.65
N VAL A 125 12.03 -6.94 -4.11
CA VAL A 125 10.92 -6.54 -3.23
C VAL A 125 10.37 -7.73 -2.45
N GLN A 126 10.12 -8.88 -3.10
CA GLN A 126 9.69 -10.11 -2.41
C GLN A 126 10.69 -10.53 -1.34
N THR A 127 11.98 -10.55 -1.68
CA THR A 127 13.05 -10.97 -0.76
C THR A 127 13.07 -10.08 0.50
N ARG A 128 13.10 -8.74 0.34
CA ARG A 128 13.16 -7.83 1.50
C ARG A 128 11.89 -7.88 2.37
N LEU A 129 10.70 -8.02 1.75
CA LEU A 129 9.44 -8.08 2.49
C LEU A 129 9.29 -9.41 3.24
N LEU A 130 9.68 -10.54 2.63
CA LEU A 130 9.69 -11.84 3.30
C LEU A 130 10.63 -11.82 4.52
N ALA A 131 11.82 -11.24 4.39
CA ALA A 131 12.74 -11.06 5.51
C ALA A 131 12.12 -10.18 6.59
N ALA A 132 11.58 -9.00 6.22
CA ALA A 132 10.96 -8.07 7.15
C ALA A 132 9.82 -8.70 7.96
N VAL A 133 8.92 -9.45 7.29
CA VAL A 133 7.78 -10.08 7.96
C VAL A 133 8.21 -11.24 8.84
N ARG A 134 9.24 -12.00 8.45
CA ARG A 134 9.83 -13.05 9.30
C ARG A 134 10.46 -12.46 10.58
N ASP A 135 11.20 -11.37 10.46
CA ASP A 135 11.81 -10.67 11.60
C ASP A 135 10.71 -10.15 12.55
N ILE A 136 9.66 -9.52 12.00
CA ILE A 136 8.53 -9.03 12.79
C ILE A 136 7.83 -10.20 13.50
N ALA A 137 7.61 -11.31 12.80
CA ALA A 137 7.00 -12.49 13.39
C ALA A 137 7.83 -13.05 14.56
N ALA A 138 9.14 -13.17 14.37
CA ALA A 138 10.07 -13.67 15.40
C ALA A 138 10.12 -12.75 16.63
N ALA A 139 10.12 -11.41 16.41
CA ALA A 139 10.13 -10.42 17.49
C ALA A 139 8.81 -10.36 18.28
N ASN A 140 7.73 -10.94 17.77
CA ASN A 140 6.38 -10.87 18.34
C ASN A 140 5.78 -12.27 18.59
N ASP A 141 6.58 -13.26 18.91
CA ASP A 141 6.04 -14.61 19.16
C ASP A 141 5.01 -14.60 20.29
N GLY A 142 3.88 -15.27 20.07
CA GLY A 142 2.74 -15.28 20.98
C GLY A 142 1.88 -14.00 20.96
N LYS A 143 2.21 -13.00 20.14
CA LYS A 143 1.59 -11.67 20.10
C LYS A 143 0.90 -11.36 18.78
N THR A 144 0.22 -10.22 18.74
CA THR A 144 -0.46 -9.69 17.55
C THR A 144 0.22 -8.39 17.11
N ALA A 145 0.66 -8.34 15.86
CA ALA A 145 1.28 -7.15 15.25
C ALA A 145 0.40 -6.59 14.11
N ALA A 146 0.35 -5.26 14.01
CA ALA A 146 -0.18 -4.57 12.84
C ALA A 146 1.00 -4.05 11.99
N VAL A 147 0.99 -4.36 10.69
CA VAL A 147 2.08 -4.03 9.75
C VAL A 147 1.51 -3.26 8.58
N PHE A 148 1.99 -2.03 8.38
CA PHE A 148 1.51 -1.13 7.33
C PHE A 148 2.51 -1.05 6.18
N SER A 149 2.03 -1.30 4.97
CA SER A 149 2.82 -1.28 3.75
C SER A 149 1.99 -0.75 2.56
N HIS A 150 2.33 -1.14 1.33
CA HIS A 150 1.86 -0.52 0.11
C HIS A 150 1.22 -1.54 -0.83
N GLY A 151 0.61 -1.05 -1.91
CA GLY A 151 -0.20 -1.89 -2.79
C GLY A 151 0.58 -2.97 -3.53
N CYS A 152 1.62 -2.60 -4.27
CA CYS A 152 2.43 -3.56 -5.03
C CYS A 152 3.27 -4.44 -4.09
N ALA A 153 3.85 -3.83 -3.05
CA ALA A 153 4.63 -4.52 -2.03
C ALA A 153 3.83 -5.64 -1.34
N ILE A 154 2.62 -5.33 -0.86
CA ILE A 154 1.73 -6.34 -0.23
C ILE A 154 1.35 -7.43 -1.22
N ARG A 155 1.00 -7.07 -2.46
CA ARG A 155 0.64 -8.04 -3.51
C ARG A 155 1.78 -9.01 -3.79
N LEU A 156 3.01 -8.51 -3.91
CA LEU A 156 4.22 -9.30 -4.13
C LEU A 156 4.51 -10.23 -2.94
N LEU A 157 4.40 -9.73 -1.71
CA LEU A 157 4.58 -10.52 -0.49
C LEU A 157 3.56 -11.65 -0.38
N LEU A 158 2.27 -11.34 -0.58
CA LEU A 158 1.19 -12.33 -0.48
C LEU A 158 1.33 -13.40 -1.57
N ALA A 159 1.73 -13.03 -2.79
CA ALA A 159 2.00 -13.98 -3.86
C ALA A 159 3.15 -14.94 -3.48
N ALA A 160 4.26 -14.41 -2.96
CA ALA A 160 5.39 -15.23 -2.51
C ALA A 160 5.00 -16.21 -1.39
N LEU A 161 4.21 -15.74 -0.39
CA LEU A 161 3.74 -16.59 0.71
C LEU A 161 2.77 -17.70 0.25
N GLN A 162 2.06 -17.48 -0.85
CA GLN A 162 1.12 -18.43 -1.44
C GLN A 162 1.73 -19.32 -2.54
N GLY A 163 3.03 -19.13 -2.83
CA GLY A 163 3.71 -19.88 -3.89
C GLY A 163 3.25 -19.51 -5.30
N ILE A 164 2.66 -18.33 -5.49
CA ILE A 164 2.22 -17.83 -6.80
C ILE A 164 3.44 -17.26 -7.52
N PRO A 165 3.80 -17.79 -8.71
CA PRO A 165 4.93 -17.29 -9.49
C PRO A 165 4.67 -15.87 -10.00
N LEU A 166 5.74 -15.10 -10.24
CA LEU A 166 5.63 -13.70 -10.69
C LEU A 166 4.93 -13.56 -12.05
N GLU A 167 5.04 -14.56 -12.89
CA GLU A 167 4.35 -14.65 -14.20
C GLU A 167 2.82 -14.63 -14.05
N GLU A 168 2.33 -15.16 -12.94
CA GLU A 168 0.90 -15.23 -12.63
C GLU A 168 0.41 -14.06 -11.76
N LEU A 169 1.30 -13.19 -11.33
CA LEU A 169 0.95 -12.06 -10.48
C LEU A 169 -0.15 -11.17 -11.10
N GLY A 170 -0.17 -11.03 -12.42
CA GLY A 170 -1.21 -10.29 -13.15
C GLY A 170 -2.64 -10.73 -12.83
N LYS A 171 -2.83 -12.00 -12.45
CA LYS A 171 -4.12 -12.59 -12.10
C LYS A 171 -4.53 -12.33 -10.64
N THR A 172 -3.60 -11.89 -9.78
CA THR A 172 -3.89 -11.64 -8.37
C THR A 172 -4.45 -10.23 -8.16
N PRO A 173 -5.44 -10.03 -7.27
CA PRO A 173 -5.97 -8.70 -6.98
C PRO A 173 -4.96 -7.83 -6.24
N THR A 174 -5.13 -6.52 -6.36
CA THR A 174 -4.52 -5.55 -5.47
C THR A 174 -5.61 -5.06 -4.51
N GLY A 175 -5.40 -5.21 -3.22
CA GLY A 175 -6.36 -4.76 -2.20
C GLY A 175 -6.60 -3.24 -2.27
N SER A 176 -7.78 -2.79 -1.86
CA SER A 176 -8.13 -1.38 -1.73
C SER A 176 -7.23 -0.66 -0.72
N ASN A 177 -7.21 0.68 -0.74
CA ASN A 177 -6.59 1.43 0.35
C ASN A 177 -7.20 1.03 1.70
N THR A 178 -6.39 0.90 2.72
CA THR A 178 -6.69 0.35 4.06
C THR A 178 -7.19 -1.10 4.08
N ALA A 179 -7.20 -1.83 2.97
CA ALA A 179 -7.49 -3.26 3.00
C ALA A 179 -6.52 -3.98 3.95
N VAL A 180 -7.06 -4.96 4.66
CA VAL A 180 -6.38 -5.76 5.67
C VAL A 180 -6.22 -7.18 5.16
N SER A 181 -5.07 -7.78 5.38
CA SER A 181 -4.84 -9.21 5.21
C SER A 181 -4.35 -9.82 6.52
N LEU A 182 -4.75 -11.04 6.83
CA LEU A 182 -4.35 -11.74 8.05
C LEU A 182 -3.33 -12.82 7.73
N LEU A 183 -2.20 -12.75 8.43
CA LEU A 183 -1.15 -13.76 8.40
C LEU A 183 -1.03 -14.43 9.76
N ARG A 184 -0.67 -15.70 9.78
CA ARG A 184 -0.23 -16.42 10.97
C ARG A 184 1.16 -16.98 10.75
N ALA A 185 2.05 -16.72 11.69
CA ALA A 185 3.43 -17.19 11.64
C ALA A 185 3.70 -18.16 12.79
N GLU A 186 4.31 -19.30 12.46
CA GLU A 186 4.79 -20.30 13.39
C GLU A 186 6.18 -20.76 12.99
N GLY A 187 7.18 -20.34 13.74
CA GLY A 187 8.59 -20.48 13.33
C GLY A 187 8.84 -19.82 11.98
N ALA A 188 9.41 -20.56 11.05
CA ALA A 188 9.71 -20.08 9.69
C ALA A 188 8.50 -20.08 8.74
N ARG A 189 7.38 -20.74 9.13
CA ARG A 189 6.19 -20.86 8.30
C ARG A 189 5.27 -19.67 8.52
N ILE A 190 4.92 -18.96 7.43
CA ILE A 190 3.92 -17.90 7.43
C ILE A 190 2.80 -18.30 6.49
N GLN A 191 1.57 -18.31 7.00
CA GLN A 191 0.37 -18.65 6.27
C GLN A 191 -0.51 -17.41 6.06
N VAL A 192 -1.00 -17.20 4.85
CA VAL A 192 -2.06 -16.24 4.54
C VAL A 192 -3.40 -16.87 4.92
N VAL A 193 -4.08 -16.33 5.92
CA VAL A 193 -5.38 -16.82 6.37
C VAL A 193 -6.49 -16.28 5.49
N TRP A 194 -6.47 -14.98 5.25
CA TRP A 194 -7.32 -14.26 4.28
C TRP A 194 -6.62 -12.98 3.85
N ARG A 195 -7.07 -12.40 2.74
CA ARG A 195 -6.43 -11.21 2.14
C ARG A 195 -7.43 -10.17 1.70
N ASP A 196 -6.96 -8.93 1.65
CA ASP A 196 -7.61 -7.79 0.99
C ASP A 196 -9.03 -7.47 1.50
N ASP A 197 -9.32 -7.76 2.77
CA ASP A 197 -10.61 -7.45 3.38
C ASP A 197 -10.73 -5.93 3.65
N ALA A 198 -11.68 -5.31 2.98
CA ALA A 198 -12.03 -3.90 3.08
C ALA A 198 -13.44 -3.68 3.65
N SER A 199 -14.00 -4.66 4.38
CA SER A 199 -15.37 -4.64 4.90
C SER A 199 -15.68 -3.46 5.84
N HIS A 200 -14.66 -2.84 6.43
CA HIS A 200 -14.81 -1.62 7.22
C HIS A 200 -15.11 -0.37 6.37
N LEU A 201 -14.96 -0.44 5.05
CA LEU A 201 -15.29 0.63 4.11
C LEU A 201 -16.70 0.42 3.54
N THR A 202 -17.73 0.42 4.40
CA THR A 202 -19.11 0.13 4.03
C THR A 202 -19.80 1.29 3.31
N ASP A 203 -19.34 2.52 3.50
CA ASP A 203 -19.86 3.69 2.81
C ASP A 203 -19.45 3.66 1.32
N PRO A 204 -20.39 3.76 0.36
CA PRO A 204 -20.07 3.87 -1.07
C PRO A 204 -19.05 4.97 -1.40
N ALA A 205 -18.98 6.04 -0.61
CA ALA A 205 -17.95 7.08 -0.75
C ALA A 205 -16.52 6.56 -0.53
N PHE A 206 -16.34 5.43 0.17
CA PHE A 206 -15.03 4.80 0.35
C PHE A 206 -14.64 3.86 -0.80
N THR A 207 -15.61 3.30 -1.50
CA THR A 207 -15.39 2.27 -2.53
C THR A 207 -15.38 2.83 -3.94
N GLN A 208 -16.07 3.94 -4.21
CA GLN A 208 -16.11 4.56 -5.52
C GLN A 208 -14.80 5.29 -5.81
N GLY A 209 -14.00 4.75 -6.71
CA GLY A 209 -12.98 5.50 -7.42
C GLY A 209 -11.52 5.20 -7.14
N CYS A 210 -11.15 4.12 -6.47
CA CYS A 210 -9.73 3.78 -6.23
C CYS A 210 -9.16 2.64 -7.05
N THR A 211 -9.88 2.10 -8.00
CA THR A 211 -9.30 1.18 -8.98
C THR A 211 -9.17 1.87 -10.33
N VAL A 212 -7.94 1.97 -10.82
CA VAL A 212 -7.60 2.47 -12.16
C VAL A 212 -8.44 1.78 -13.25
N LYS A 213 -8.91 0.55 -13.01
CA LYS A 213 -9.74 -0.23 -13.94
C LYS A 213 -11.21 0.23 -14.05
N GLN A 214 -11.79 0.80 -13.00
CA GLN A 214 -13.22 1.21 -13.05
C GLN A 214 -13.45 2.57 -13.71
N ARG A 215 -12.42 3.42 -13.83
CA ARG A 215 -12.53 4.74 -14.45
C ARG A 215 -12.16 4.79 -15.93
N ALA A 216 -11.60 3.73 -16.50
CA ALA A 216 -11.28 3.67 -17.93
C ALA A 216 -12.55 3.58 -18.83
N ASN A 217 -13.68 3.17 -18.27
CA ASN A 217 -14.92 2.93 -19.01
C ASN A 217 -15.97 4.00 -18.70
N GLY A 218 -15.73 5.27 -19.04
CA GLY A 218 -16.84 6.21 -19.13
C GLY A 218 -16.70 7.61 -18.57
N LEU A 219 -15.52 8.19 -18.47
CA LEU A 219 -15.37 9.60 -18.10
C LEU A 219 -14.59 10.37 -19.18
N GLU A 220 -15.19 11.44 -19.67
CA GLU A 220 -14.63 12.40 -20.61
C GLU A 220 -13.22 12.85 -20.22
N PRO A 221 -12.27 12.95 -21.18
CA PRO A 221 -10.97 13.55 -20.93
C PRO A 221 -11.14 15.04 -20.60
N GLY A 222 -10.90 15.44 -19.39
CA GLY A 222 -10.96 16.85 -18.96
C GLY A 222 -11.46 17.09 -17.55
N LEU A 223 -12.11 16.10 -16.91
CA LEU A 223 -12.63 16.24 -15.55
C LEU A 223 -11.61 15.94 -14.42
N TYR A 224 -10.35 15.66 -14.78
CA TYR A 224 -9.34 15.15 -13.84
C TYR A 224 -8.38 16.21 -13.29
N PHE A 225 -8.43 17.43 -13.79
CA PHE A 225 -7.64 18.54 -13.29
C PHE A 225 -8.55 19.62 -12.71
N ARG A 226 -8.94 19.50 -11.44
CA ARG A 226 -9.15 20.71 -10.65
C ARG A 226 -7.78 21.10 -10.10
N PRO A 227 -7.25 22.29 -10.43
CA PRO A 227 -6.10 22.82 -9.72
C PRO A 227 -6.43 22.86 -8.24
N LEU A 228 -5.50 22.44 -7.38
CA LEU A 228 -5.58 22.69 -5.94
C LEU A 228 -5.90 24.17 -5.74
N ALA A 229 -6.87 24.47 -4.87
CA ALA A 229 -7.03 25.84 -4.42
C ALA A 229 -5.68 26.34 -3.90
N ARG A 230 -5.29 27.56 -4.22
CA ARG A 230 -3.95 28.14 -3.90
C ARG A 230 -3.55 27.92 -2.45
N GLU A 231 -4.51 27.93 -1.51
CA GLU A 231 -4.33 27.66 -0.09
C GLU A 231 -3.91 26.21 0.24
N GLN A 232 -4.33 25.21 -0.55
CA GLN A 232 -3.93 23.82 -0.34
C GLN A 232 -2.54 23.51 -0.92
N ALA A 233 -2.13 24.25 -1.95
CA ALA A 233 -0.78 24.13 -2.51
C ALA A 233 0.28 24.75 -1.57
N GLU A 234 -0.05 25.82 -0.84
CA GLU A 234 0.86 26.45 0.13
C GLU A 234 1.05 25.61 1.40
N LEU A 235 0.03 24.89 1.85
CA LEU A 235 0.13 23.96 2.99
C LEU A 235 0.97 22.72 2.67
N SER A 236 1.05 22.30 1.41
CA SER A 236 1.87 21.17 0.95
C SER A 236 3.39 21.50 0.98
N LEU A 237 3.76 22.78 0.93
CA LEU A 237 5.16 23.25 0.92
C LEU A 237 5.75 23.49 2.33
N ILE A 238 4.93 23.46 3.38
CA ILE A 238 5.36 23.78 4.76
C ILE A 238 5.79 22.53 5.56
N HIS A 239 5.66 21.32 5.01
CA HIS A 239 5.97 20.08 5.71
C HIS A 239 7.05 19.24 5.00
N ILE A 240 8.14 19.91 4.54
CA ILE A 240 9.41 19.26 4.17
C ILE A 240 10.33 19.21 5.39
#